data_83276d7da692b966732465bfc97ecf8d
#
_entry.id   83276d7da692b966732465bfc97ecf8d
#
_cell.length_a   1.000
_cell.length_b   1.000
_cell.length_c   1.000
_cell.angle_alpha   90.00
_cell.angle_beta   90.00
_cell.angle_gamma   90.00
#
_symmetry.space_group_name_H-M   'P 1'
#
loop_
_entity.id
_entity.type
_entity.pdbx_description
1 polymer ?
#
loop_
_entity_poly.entity_id
_entity_poly.type
_entity_poly.pdbx_seq_one_letter_code
_entity_poly.pdbx_strand_id
1 'polypeptide(L)'
;MPLKHGSKLYCQLLLDPHRYKLAENLAAAENKKVTALLREMVYAALEKVLPASEYKAAKAADEALWCESVKRRVEGRMRSRQERPKAEPDA
;
A
#
# COMPACT_ATOMS: atom_id res chain seq x y z
N MET A 1 7.90 12.89 -11.85
CA MET A 1 6.85 11.89 -11.65
C MET A 1 7.16 11.01 -10.48
N PRO A 2 6.19 10.76 -9.60
CA PRO A 2 6.45 9.87 -8.49
C PRO A 2 6.61 8.44 -8.97
N LEU A 3 7.44 7.69 -8.28
CA LEU A 3 7.64 6.29 -8.58
C LEU A 3 6.49 5.47 -8.02
N LYS A 4 6.19 4.38 -8.69
CA LYS A 4 5.12 3.48 -8.25
C LYS A 4 5.68 2.29 -7.49
N HIS A 5 4.89 1.80 -6.56
CA HIS A 5 5.18 0.55 -5.88
C HIS A 5 3.88 -0.24 -5.81
N GLY A 6 3.69 -1.18 -6.70
CA GLY A 6 2.43 -1.86 -6.88
C GLY A 6 1.38 -0.86 -7.35
N SER A 7 0.29 -0.74 -6.61
CA SER A 7 -0.77 0.23 -6.91
C SER A 7 -0.57 1.56 -6.21
N LYS A 8 0.54 1.72 -5.46
CA LYS A 8 0.78 2.92 -4.67
C LYS A 8 1.88 3.75 -5.27
N LEU A 9 1.87 5.04 -4.96
CA LEU A 9 2.91 5.97 -5.37
C LEU A 9 3.83 6.24 -4.19
N TYR A 10 5.11 6.40 -4.48
CA TYR A 10 6.08 6.79 -3.45
C TYR A 10 5.89 8.26 -3.12
N CYS A 11 5.94 8.55 -1.84
CA CYS A 11 5.85 9.91 -1.34
C CYS A 11 6.92 10.08 -0.28
N GLN A 12 7.81 11.05 -0.48
CA GLN A 12 8.85 11.31 0.47
C GLN A 12 8.33 12.28 1.53
N LEU A 13 8.44 11.88 2.79
CA LEU A 13 7.99 12.70 3.90
C LEU A 13 9.14 12.90 4.87
N LEU A 14 9.46 14.16 5.13
CA LEU A 14 10.53 14.51 6.06
C LEU A 14 9.92 15.05 7.35
N LEU A 15 10.35 14.50 8.47
CA LEU A 15 9.89 14.91 9.78
C LEU A 15 11.07 15.37 10.62
N ASP A 16 10.79 16.31 11.50
CA ASP A 16 11.82 16.74 12.44
C ASP A 16 12.12 15.61 13.42
N PRO A 17 13.36 15.49 13.89
CA PRO A 17 13.78 14.30 14.63
C PRO A 17 12.97 14.00 15.87
N HIS A 18 12.60 15.01 16.63
CA HIS A 18 11.88 14.77 17.88
C HIS A 18 10.45 14.30 17.64
N ARG A 19 9.81 14.87 16.64
CA ARG A 19 8.45 14.43 16.26
C ARG A 19 8.46 13.07 15.60
N TYR A 20 9.51 12.78 14.84
CA TYR A 20 9.67 11.45 14.28
C TYR A 20 9.81 10.41 15.38
N LYS A 21 10.56 10.76 16.43
CA LYS A 21 10.73 9.86 17.56
C LYS A 21 9.40 9.56 18.26
N LEU A 22 8.55 10.55 18.36
CA LEU A 22 7.22 10.33 18.92
C LEU A 22 6.41 9.35 18.06
N ALA A 23 6.51 9.50 16.74
CA ALA A 23 5.83 8.58 15.83
C ALA A 23 6.39 7.17 15.95
N GLU A 24 7.70 7.03 16.08
CA GLU A 24 8.32 5.72 16.28
C GLU A 24 7.82 5.05 17.56
N ASN A 25 7.77 5.82 18.64
CA ASN A 25 7.31 5.28 19.92
C ASN A 25 5.85 4.83 19.84
N LEU A 26 5.02 5.62 19.20
CA LEU A 26 3.62 5.26 19.05
C LEU A 26 3.46 4.03 18.17
N ALA A 27 4.20 3.94 17.07
CA ALA A 27 4.15 2.79 16.19
C ALA A 27 4.58 1.51 16.93
N ALA A 28 5.63 1.61 17.73
CA ALA A 28 6.09 0.48 18.52
C ALA A 28 5.01 0.04 19.51
N ALA A 29 4.34 1.00 20.16
CA ALA A 29 3.27 0.69 21.11
C ALA A 29 2.10 0.00 20.42
N GLU A 30 1.85 0.31 19.14
CA GLU A 30 0.78 -0.31 18.40
C GLU A 30 1.25 -1.51 17.57
N ASN A 31 2.50 -1.86 17.72
CA ASN A 31 3.08 -3.02 17.04
C ASN A 31 2.95 -2.93 15.53
N LYS A 32 3.29 -1.80 14.96
CA LYS A 32 3.28 -1.59 13.52
C LYS A 32 4.49 -0.76 13.10
N LYS A 33 4.74 -0.73 11.80
CA LYS A 33 5.85 0.04 11.27
C LYS A 33 5.49 1.52 11.28
N VAL A 34 6.50 2.37 11.45
CA VAL A 34 6.27 3.81 11.50
C VAL A 34 5.69 4.32 10.19
N THR A 35 6.11 3.76 9.05
CA THR A 35 5.57 4.20 7.76
C THR A 35 4.09 3.86 7.62
N ALA A 36 3.67 2.72 8.15
CA ALA A 36 2.26 2.34 8.14
C ALA A 36 1.44 3.27 9.04
N LEU A 37 1.98 3.59 10.21
CA LEU A 37 1.32 4.51 11.11
C LEU A 37 1.16 5.89 10.47
N LEU A 38 2.22 6.40 9.84
CA LEU A 38 2.17 7.72 9.21
C LEU A 38 1.17 7.76 8.06
N ARG A 39 1.10 6.66 7.30
CA ARG A 39 0.12 6.57 6.21
C ARG A 39 -1.31 6.65 6.76
N GLU A 40 -1.57 5.93 7.84
CA GLU A 40 -2.89 5.97 8.46
C GLU A 40 -3.23 7.36 8.94
N MET A 41 -2.24 8.06 9.51
CA MET A 41 -2.46 9.42 9.97
C MET A 41 -2.77 10.38 8.84
N VAL A 42 -2.04 10.23 7.71
CA VAL A 42 -2.29 11.06 6.55
C VAL A 42 -3.70 10.81 6.00
N TYR A 43 -4.09 9.56 5.91
CA TYR A 43 -5.43 9.21 5.42
C TYR A 43 -6.51 9.78 6.34
N ALA A 44 -6.32 9.66 7.65
CA ALA A 44 -7.28 10.21 8.61
C ALA A 44 -7.39 11.72 8.48
N ALA A 45 -6.26 12.39 8.26
CA ALA A 45 -6.25 13.84 8.09
C ALA A 45 -6.96 14.27 6.81
N LEU A 46 -6.73 13.53 5.73
CA LEU A 46 -7.39 13.82 4.46
C LEU A 46 -8.90 13.64 4.57
N GLU A 47 -9.31 12.56 5.23
CA GLU A 47 -10.73 12.29 5.42
C GLU A 47 -11.41 13.39 6.23
N LYS A 48 -10.70 13.96 7.18
CA LYS A 48 -11.21 14.99 8.03
C LYS A 48 -11.32 16.34 7.32
N VAL A 49 -10.37 16.63 6.44
CA VAL A 49 -10.26 17.93 5.79
C VAL A 49 -11.06 18.03 4.51
N LEU A 50 -11.21 16.94 3.77
CA LEU A 50 -11.87 16.94 2.48
C LEU A 50 -13.35 16.63 2.59
N PRO A 51 -14.16 17.03 1.58
CA PRO A 51 -15.55 16.61 1.54
C PRO A 51 -15.65 15.09 1.53
N ALA A 52 -16.62 14.55 2.27
CA ALA A 52 -16.76 13.09 2.41
C ALA A 52 -16.90 12.38 1.07
N SER A 53 -17.65 12.96 0.14
CA SER A 53 -17.85 12.32 -1.16
C SER A 53 -16.55 12.24 -1.95
N GLU A 54 -15.71 13.26 -1.83
CA GLU A 54 -14.44 13.29 -2.53
C GLU A 54 -13.48 12.25 -2.00
N TYR A 55 -13.37 12.16 -0.67
CA TYR A 55 -12.52 11.17 -0.06
C TYR A 55 -13.00 9.75 -0.34
N LYS A 56 -14.31 9.52 -0.27
CA LYS A 56 -14.88 8.21 -0.54
C LYS A 56 -14.63 7.78 -1.98
N ALA A 57 -14.76 8.69 -2.92
CA ALA A 57 -14.52 8.37 -4.32
C ALA A 57 -13.06 7.97 -4.54
N ALA A 58 -12.13 8.72 -3.94
CA ALA A 58 -10.70 8.41 -4.05
C ALA A 58 -10.39 7.05 -3.40
N LYS A 59 -10.96 6.79 -2.24
CA LYS A 59 -10.75 5.53 -1.54
C LYS A 59 -11.25 4.36 -2.35
N ALA A 60 -12.43 4.50 -2.94
CA ALA A 60 -13.00 3.43 -3.78
C ALA A 60 -12.15 3.19 -5.01
N ALA A 61 -11.63 4.25 -5.63
CA ALA A 61 -10.76 4.12 -6.79
C ALA A 61 -9.45 3.40 -6.41
N ASP A 62 -8.89 3.73 -5.25
CA ASP A 62 -7.67 3.08 -4.78
C ASP A 62 -7.91 1.60 -4.49
N GLU A 63 -9.04 1.27 -3.89
CA GLU A 63 -9.37 -0.12 -3.61
C GLU A 63 -9.54 -0.93 -4.89
N ALA A 64 -10.12 -0.32 -5.92
CA ALA A 64 -10.26 -0.96 -7.21
C ALA A 64 -8.89 -1.22 -7.84
N LEU A 65 -7.98 -0.25 -7.75
CA LEU A 65 -6.62 -0.42 -8.27
C LEU A 65 -5.89 -1.53 -7.52
N TRP A 66 -6.06 -1.58 -6.22
CA TRP A 66 -5.40 -2.61 -5.41
C TRP A 66 -5.92 -4.00 -5.79
N CYS A 67 -7.24 -4.14 -5.92
CA CYS A 67 -7.84 -5.41 -6.31
C CYS A 67 -7.35 -5.86 -7.67
N GLU A 68 -7.25 -4.92 -8.62
CA GLU A 68 -6.76 -5.24 -9.94
C GLU A 68 -5.30 -5.66 -9.92
N SER A 69 -4.50 -4.98 -9.10
CA SER A 69 -3.09 -5.32 -8.94
C SER A 69 -2.92 -6.73 -8.39
N VAL A 70 -3.72 -7.09 -7.39
CA VAL A 70 -3.69 -8.43 -6.81
C VAL A 70 -4.13 -9.47 -7.84
N LYS A 71 -5.18 -9.17 -8.58
CA LYS A 71 -5.69 -10.06 -9.60
C LYS A 71 -4.62 -10.36 -10.65
N ARG A 72 -3.94 -9.32 -11.11
CA ARG A 72 -2.87 -9.50 -12.09
C ARG A 72 -1.76 -10.39 -11.56
N ARG A 73 -1.39 -10.22 -10.29
CA ARG A 73 -0.35 -11.05 -9.69
C ARG A 73 -0.75 -12.51 -9.62
N VAL A 74 -2.01 -12.74 -9.23
CA VAL A 74 -2.53 -14.11 -9.16
C VAL A 74 -2.57 -14.74 -10.53
N GLU A 75 -3.08 -14.02 -11.51
CA GLU A 75 -3.14 -14.51 -12.89
C GLU A 75 -1.75 -14.80 -13.43
N GLY A 76 -0.81 -13.94 -13.12
CA GLY A 76 0.57 -14.13 -13.53
C GLY A 76 1.17 -15.41 -12.95
N ARG A 77 0.91 -15.66 -11.68
CA ARG A 77 1.39 -16.89 -11.05
C ARG A 77 0.76 -18.13 -11.67
N MET A 78 -0.54 -18.08 -11.92
CA MET A 78 -1.23 -19.21 -12.53
C MET A 78 -0.74 -19.47 -13.92
N ARG A 79 -0.54 -18.41 -14.70
CA ARG A 79 0.00 -18.54 -16.05
C ARG A 79 1.39 -19.13 -16.02
N SER A 80 2.22 -18.68 -15.11
CA SER A 80 3.57 -19.19 -14.97
C SER A 80 3.58 -20.68 -14.66
N ARG A 81 2.67 -21.11 -13.80
CA ARG A 81 2.57 -22.53 -13.49
C ARG A 81 2.15 -23.33 -14.70
N GLN A 82 1.20 -22.83 -15.46
CA GLN A 82 0.72 -23.51 -16.64
C GLN A 82 1.75 -23.62 -17.73
N GLU A 83 2.60 -22.63 -17.83
CA GLU A 83 3.63 -22.61 -18.85
C GLU A 83 4.87 -23.38 -18.45
N ARG A 84 4.94 -23.82 -17.23
CA ARG A 84 6.10 -24.56 -16.77
C ARG A 84 6.17 -25.90 -17.50
N PRO A 85 7.35 -26.31 -17.97
CA PRO A 85 7.46 -27.59 -18.66
C PRO A 85 7.03 -28.70 -17.73
N LYS A 86 6.24 -29.60 -18.32
CA LYS A 86 5.80 -30.68 -17.52
C LYS A 86 6.82 -31.68 -17.31
N ALA A 87 7.79 -31.60 -18.03
CA ALA A 87 8.83 -32.51 -17.87
C ALA A 87 9.38 -32.59 -16.57
N GLU A 88 9.05 -31.79 -15.89
CA GLU A 88 9.51 -31.77 -14.78
C GLU A 88 9.25 -32.81 -14.17
N PRO A 89 9.75 -33.41 -13.93
CA PRO A 89 9.55 -34.47 -13.52
C PRO A 89 9.40 -34.80 -12.54
N ASP A 90 9.21 -34.77 -12.40
CA ASP A 90 8.99 -35.05 -11.63
C ASP A 90 8.99 -35.90 -11.45
N ALA A 91 9.04 -35.98 -11.78
CA ALA A 91 9.00 -36.71 -11.66
C ALA A 91 9.26 -37.21 -10.99
#